data_f9c67afb95a04691ccfcc41325a24ed1
#
_entry.id   f9c67afb95a04691ccfcc41325a24ed1
#
_cell.length_a   1.000
_cell.length_b   1.000
_cell.length_c   1.000
_cell.angle_alpha   90.00
_cell.angle_beta   90.00
_cell.angle_gamma   90.00
#
_symmetry.space_group_name_H-M   'P 1'
#
loop_
_entity.id
_entity.type
_entity.pdbx_description
1 polymer ?
#
loop_
_entity_poly.entity_id
_entity_poly.type
_entity_poly.pdbx_seq_one_letter_code
_entity_poly.pdbx_strand_id
1 'polypeptide(L)'
;QYAFKLSELEDELKDYINNNENLPANVKNYASNWLEEGLTDWILTRDMDWGIPVPLDEAKGKVLYVWIEAFLGYISSASQWSKQSGKKWEEYWNDYVVHFIGKDIIYHHSIFWPGLLKAYGCKLPDMIYAGEFLSLEGEKMSTSKNWVIWIDDFVKDYEPDLLRYYLTIN
;
A
#
# COMPACT_ATOMS: atom_id res chain seq x y z
N GLN A 1 -23.36 -4.95 4.49
CA GLN A 1 -21.95 -4.58 4.26
C GLN A 1 -21.45 -3.74 5.42
N TYR A 2 -20.17 -3.86 5.74
CA TYR A 2 -19.51 -3.03 6.74
C TYR A 2 -18.57 -2.07 6.02
N ALA A 3 -18.58 -0.81 6.45
CA ALA A 3 -17.75 0.23 5.89
C ALA A 3 -16.83 0.84 6.95
N PHE A 4 -15.62 1.18 6.55
CA PHE A 4 -14.73 2.01 7.32
C PHE A 4 -15.05 3.48 7.05
N LYS A 5 -15.23 4.24 8.11
CA LYS A 5 -15.59 5.65 8.07
C LYS A 5 -14.40 6.53 7.66
N LEU A 6 -13.90 6.29 6.44
CA LEU A 6 -12.74 7.01 5.93
C LEU A 6 -13.02 8.50 5.75
N SER A 7 -14.26 8.85 5.41
CA SER A 7 -14.70 10.25 5.25
C SER A 7 -14.57 11.07 6.55
N GLU A 8 -14.68 10.42 7.73
CA GLU A 8 -14.55 11.10 9.02
C GLU A 8 -13.08 11.45 9.35
N LEU A 9 -12.10 10.89 8.63
CA LEU A 9 -10.67 11.12 8.82
C LEU A 9 -10.05 12.06 7.77
N GLU A 10 -10.87 12.68 6.93
CA GLU A 10 -10.39 13.48 5.80
C GLU A 10 -9.47 14.63 6.21
N ASP A 11 -9.83 15.38 7.26
CA ASP A 11 -9.04 16.52 7.73
C ASP A 11 -7.67 16.06 8.27
N GLU A 12 -7.62 14.95 9.02
CA GLU A 12 -6.37 14.41 9.54
C GLU A 12 -5.48 13.84 8.44
N LEU A 13 -6.07 13.27 7.40
CA LEU A 13 -5.33 12.78 6.23
C LEU A 13 -4.83 13.94 5.36
N LYS A 14 -5.59 15.02 5.22
CA LYS A 14 -5.13 16.28 4.61
C LYS A 14 -3.93 16.85 5.35
N ASP A 15 -4.00 16.86 6.67
CA ASP A 15 -2.91 17.33 7.52
C ASP A 15 -1.65 16.48 7.36
N TYR A 16 -1.81 15.15 7.35
CA TYR A 16 -0.71 14.20 7.13
C TYR A 16 -0.04 14.42 5.76
N ILE A 17 -0.81 14.53 4.67
CA ILE A 17 -0.27 14.68 3.32
C ILE A 17 0.42 16.05 3.15
N ASN A 18 -0.18 17.11 3.66
CA ASN A 18 0.33 18.47 3.48
C ASN A 18 1.61 18.73 4.29
N ASN A 19 1.65 18.26 5.52
CA ASN A 19 2.75 18.52 6.46
C ASN A 19 3.89 17.48 6.39
N ASN A 20 3.71 16.36 5.69
CA ASN A 20 4.77 15.37 5.53
C ASN A 20 5.73 15.78 4.40
N GLU A 21 6.87 16.39 4.77
CA GLU A 21 7.89 16.84 3.82
C GLU A 21 8.64 15.71 3.11
N ASN A 22 8.58 14.48 3.63
CA ASN A 22 9.26 13.32 3.06
C ASN A 22 8.48 12.67 1.90
N LEU A 23 7.21 13.04 1.71
CA LEU A 23 6.43 12.48 0.60
C LEU A 23 6.87 13.10 -0.73
N PRO A 24 7.22 12.28 -1.74
CA PRO A 24 7.53 12.76 -3.09
C PRO A 24 6.34 13.49 -3.74
N ALA A 25 6.64 14.41 -4.64
CA ALA A 25 5.64 15.25 -5.30
C ALA A 25 4.55 14.45 -6.03
N ASN A 26 4.90 13.34 -6.68
CA ASN A 26 3.94 12.48 -7.36
C ASN A 26 2.92 11.87 -6.37
N VAL A 27 3.37 11.42 -5.20
CA VAL A 27 2.49 10.89 -4.15
C VAL A 27 1.61 12.00 -3.57
N LYS A 28 2.21 13.16 -3.21
CA LYS A 28 1.45 14.31 -2.68
C LYS A 28 0.36 14.77 -3.65
N ASN A 29 0.72 15.02 -4.89
CA ASN A 29 -0.22 15.52 -5.89
C ASN A 29 -1.37 14.53 -6.13
N TYR A 30 -1.05 13.22 -6.21
CA TYR A 30 -2.07 12.20 -6.40
C TYR A 30 -3.02 12.12 -5.20
N ALA A 31 -2.47 12.11 -3.98
CA ALA A 31 -3.28 12.07 -2.76
C ALA A 31 -4.14 13.33 -2.58
N SER A 32 -3.57 14.51 -2.87
CA SER A 32 -4.29 15.78 -2.77
C SER A 32 -5.50 15.84 -3.69
N ASN A 33 -5.39 15.35 -4.92
CA ASN A 33 -6.53 15.30 -5.84
C ASN A 33 -7.71 14.50 -5.26
N TRP A 34 -7.44 13.34 -4.64
CA TRP A 34 -8.48 12.55 -3.98
C TRP A 34 -9.10 13.27 -2.78
N LEU A 35 -8.28 13.97 -2.00
CA LEU A 35 -8.74 14.74 -0.85
C LEU A 35 -9.55 15.99 -1.24
N GLU A 36 -9.28 16.57 -2.41
CA GLU A 36 -10.06 17.68 -2.98
C GLU A 36 -11.43 17.23 -3.49
N GLU A 37 -11.52 16.02 -4.05
CA GLU A 37 -12.79 15.41 -4.49
C GLU A 37 -13.68 15.00 -3.31
N GLY A 38 -13.09 14.87 -2.12
CA GLY A 38 -13.75 14.37 -0.91
C GLY A 38 -13.71 12.86 -0.77
N LEU A 39 -13.41 12.39 0.44
CA LEU A 39 -13.31 10.97 0.72
C LEU A 39 -14.68 10.34 0.96
N THR A 40 -14.85 9.13 0.48
CA THR A 40 -16.02 8.28 0.73
C THR A 40 -15.66 7.13 1.66
N ASP A 41 -16.67 6.61 2.37
CA ASP A 41 -16.49 5.45 3.23
C ASP A 41 -16.11 4.21 2.42
N TRP A 42 -15.19 3.41 2.95
CA TRP A 42 -14.64 2.25 2.26
C TRP A 42 -15.31 0.95 2.71
N ILE A 43 -15.89 0.21 1.78
CA ILE A 43 -16.52 -1.09 2.08
C ILE A 43 -15.44 -2.14 2.38
N LEU A 44 -15.43 -2.63 3.62
CA LEU A 44 -14.45 -3.58 4.15
C LEU A 44 -14.81 -5.05 3.90
N THR A 45 -16.04 -5.35 3.48
CA THR A 45 -16.53 -6.72 3.41
C THR A 45 -17.00 -7.09 2.02
N ARG A 46 -16.92 -8.39 1.70
CA ARG A 46 -17.43 -8.97 0.46
C ARG A 46 -18.31 -10.18 0.77
N ASP A 47 -19.33 -10.39 -0.06
CA ASP A 47 -20.18 -11.56 -0.04
C ASP A 47 -19.56 -12.62 -0.98
N MET A 48 -18.68 -13.44 -0.43
CA MET A 48 -17.91 -14.47 -1.15
C MET A 48 -17.69 -15.69 -0.26
N ASP A 49 -17.55 -16.86 -0.88
CA ASP A 49 -17.29 -18.11 -0.15
C ASP A 49 -15.80 -18.29 0.21
N TRP A 50 -14.90 -17.54 -0.45
CA TRP A 50 -13.46 -17.62 -0.26
C TRP A 50 -12.91 -16.31 0.27
N GLY A 51 -12.11 -16.37 1.33
CA GLY A 51 -11.47 -15.23 1.98
C GLY A 51 -11.40 -15.41 3.50
N ILE A 52 -10.86 -14.41 4.19
CA ILE A 52 -10.80 -14.37 5.65
C ILE A 52 -12.19 -14.00 6.17
N PRO A 53 -12.84 -14.85 6.99
CA PRO A 53 -14.13 -14.52 7.57
C PRO A 53 -14.06 -13.26 8.42
N VAL A 54 -15.09 -12.43 8.35
CA VAL A 54 -15.24 -11.28 9.25
C VAL A 54 -15.44 -11.79 10.67
N PRO A 55 -14.62 -11.34 11.66
CA PRO A 55 -14.65 -11.87 13.02
C PRO A 55 -15.80 -11.26 13.86
N LEU A 56 -17.02 -11.21 13.31
CA LEU A 56 -18.23 -10.70 13.95
C LEU A 56 -19.37 -11.67 13.68
N ASP A 57 -20.11 -12.05 14.75
CA ASP A 57 -21.21 -13.02 14.64
C ASP A 57 -22.32 -12.56 13.69
N GLU A 58 -22.62 -11.26 13.69
CA GLU A 58 -23.60 -10.63 12.79
C GLU A 58 -23.14 -10.52 11.34
N ALA A 59 -21.86 -10.74 11.07
CA ALA A 59 -21.27 -10.71 9.72
C ALA A 59 -21.06 -12.12 9.13
N LYS A 60 -21.73 -13.12 9.66
CA LYS A 60 -21.61 -14.50 9.21
C LYS A 60 -21.87 -14.62 7.69
N GLY A 61 -20.98 -15.31 6.98
CA GLY A 61 -21.03 -15.45 5.52
C GLY A 61 -20.39 -14.28 4.75
N LYS A 62 -19.75 -13.34 5.45
CA LYS A 62 -18.95 -12.28 4.83
C LYS A 62 -17.47 -12.51 5.06
N VAL A 63 -16.67 -12.10 4.10
CA VAL A 63 -15.20 -12.11 4.17
C VAL A 63 -14.65 -10.68 4.13
N LEU A 64 -13.44 -10.52 4.64
CA LEU A 64 -12.71 -9.26 4.54
C LEU A 64 -12.32 -8.97 3.08
N TYR A 65 -12.32 -7.72 2.72
CA TYR A 65 -11.79 -7.27 1.44
C TYR A 65 -10.28 -7.39 1.42
N VAL A 66 -9.74 -7.89 0.32
CA VAL A 66 -8.32 -8.25 0.17
C VAL A 66 -7.33 -7.15 0.57
N TRP A 67 -7.66 -5.88 0.39
CA TRP A 67 -6.78 -4.78 0.80
C TRP A 67 -6.65 -4.64 2.31
N ILE A 68 -7.63 -5.09 3.08
CA ILE A 68 -7.51 -5.16 4.55
C ILE A 68 -6.45 -6.19 4.93
N GLU A 69 -6.50 -7.37 4.32
CA GLU A 69 -5.51 -8.43 4.54
C GLU A 69 -4.10 -7.97 4.14
N ALA A 70 -3.98 -7.33 2.97
CA ALA A 70 -2.71 -6.84 2.45
C ALA A 70 -2.05 -5.84 3.41
N PHE A 71 -2.81 -4.89 3.95
CA PHE A 71 -2.28 -3.90 4.90
C PHE A 71 -1.95 -4.49 6.26
N LEU A 72 -2.84 -5.32 6.80
CA LEU A 72 -2.57 -6.02 8.06
C LEU A 72 -1.38 -6.96 7.94
N GLY A 73 -1.05 -7.40 6.73
CA GLY A 73 0.16 -8.17 6.41
C GLY A 73 1.45 -7.47 6.85
N TYR A 74 1.55 -6.15 6.72
CA TYR A 74 2.72 -5.38 7.18
C TYR A 74 2.93 -5.53 8.69
N ILE A 75 1.88 -5.32 9.46
CA ILE A 75 1.93 -5.46 10.93
C ILE A 75 2.11 -6.93 11.33
N SER A 76 1.43 -7.84 10.66
CA SER A 76 1.54 -9.28 10.94
C SER A 76 2.96 -9.80 10.71
N SER A 77 3.62 -9.37 9.63
CA SER A 77 5.01 -9.74 9.34
C SER A 77 5.96 -9.16 10.37
N ALA A 78 5.79 -7.90 10.76
CA ALA A 78 6.58 -7.28 11.82
C ALA A 78 6.37 -7.98 13.17
N SER A 79 5.12 -8.35 13.50
CA SER A 79 4.78 -9.09 14.72
C SER A 79 5.37 -10.51 14.72
N GLN A 80 5.36 -11.20 13.58
CA GLN A 80 5.99 -12.52 13.44
C GLN A 80 7.50 -12.45 13.65
N TRP A 81 8.16 -11.46 13.03
CA TRP A 81 9.58 -11.23 13.24
C TRP A 81 9.91 -10.91 14.70
N SER A 82 9.08 -10.12 15.37
CA SER A 82 9.19 -9.81 16.80
C SER A 82 9.25 -11.08 17.65
N LYS A 83 8.36 -12.05 17.39
CA LYS A 83 8.35 -13.33 18.10
C LYS A 83 9.63 -14.15 17.88
N GLN A 84 10.24 -14.04 16.71
CA GLN A 84 11.47 -14.77 16.37
C GLN A 84 12.72 -14.08 16.93
N SER A 85 12.77 -12.75 16.90
CA SER A 85 13.93 -11.96 17.30
C SER A 85 13.98 -11.62 18.79
N GLY A 86 12.86 -11.77 19.51
CA GLY A 86 12.70 -11.33 20.90
C GLY A 86 12.63 -9.81 21.07
N LYS A 87 12.52 -9.05 19.98
CA LYS A 87 12.40 -7.58 19.99
C LYS A 87 10.94 -7.19 19.77
N LYS A 88 10.54 -6.00 20.20
CA LYS A 88 9.19 -5.50 20.01
C LYS A 88 9.04 -4.88 18.62
N TRP A 89 8.05 -5.30 17.83
CA TRP A 89 7.81 -4.78 16.50
C TRP A 89 7.40 -3.30 16.53
N GLU A 90 6.73 -2.87 17.60
CA GLU A 90 6.31 -1.50 17.80
C GLU A 90 7.48 -0.52 17.86
N GLU A 91 8.63 -0.95 18.39
CA GLU A 91 9.84 -0.13 18.43
C GLU A 91 10.32 0.21 17.01
N TYR A 92 10.25 -0.76 16.07
CA TYR A 92 10.62 -0.52 14.67
C TYR A 92 9.55 0.26 13.92
N TRP A 93 8.27 -0.05 14.16
CA TRP A 93 7.18 0.68 13.53
C TRP A 93 7.16 2.15 13.94
N ASN A 94 7.52 2.46 15.17
CA ASN A 94 7.59 3.82 15.69
C ASN A 94 8.87 4.58 15.32
N ASP A 95 9.86 3.92 14.69
CA ASP A 95 11.07 4.56 14.20
C ASP A 95 10.81 5.23 12.83
N TYR A 96 11.29 4.70 11.72
CA TYR A 96 11.11 5.27 10.40
C TYR A 96 10.53 4.25 9.43
N VAL A 97 9.31 4.49 8.96
CA VAL A 97 8.57 3.58 8.08
C VAL A 97 8.53 4.12 6.66
N VAL A 98 9.08 3.35 5.71
CA VAL A 98 9.04 3.64 4.28
C VAL A 98 8.28 2.55 3.55
N HIS A 99 7.30 2.95 2.73
CA HIS A 99 6.65 2.07 1.78
C HIS A 99 7.20 2.27 0.38
N PHE A 100 7.66 1.18 -0.25
CA PHE A 100 8.02 1.14 -1.66
C PHE A 100 6.90 0.48 -2.45
N ILE A 101 6.28 1.21 -3.35
CA ILE A 101 5.07 0.79 -4.07
C ILE A 101 5.12 1.17 -5.56
N GLY A 102 4.22 0.61 -6.35
CA GLY A 102 3.91 1.11 -7.69
C GLY A 102 2.88 2.24 -7.64
N LYS A 103 2.86 3.11 -8.61
CA LYS A 103 1.96 4.28 -8.64
C LYS A 103 0.47 3.91 -8.69
N ASP A 104 0.14 2.72 -9.14
CA ASP A 104 -1.24 2.20 -9.20
C ASP A 104 -1.88 1.99 -7.81
N ILE A 105 -1.07 1.95 -6.76
CA ILE A 105 -1.54 1.75 -5.38
C ILE A 105 -1.22 2.94 -4.46
N ILE A 106 -0.96 4.13 -5.02
CA ILE A 106 -0.74 5.35 -4.23
C ILE A 106 -1.95 5.64 -3.33
N TYR A 107 -3.18 5.62 -3.87
CA TYR A 107 -4.38 5.85 -3.07
C TYR A 107 -4.44 4.95 -1.83
N HIS A 108 -4.17 3.67 -2.03
CA HIS A 108 -4.22 2.67 -0.97
C HIS A 108 -3.20 2.95 0.14
N HIS A 109 -1.99 3.43 -0.20
CA HIS A 109 -0.92 3.65 0.77
C HIS A 109 -0.84 5.07 1.33
N SER A 110 -1.37 6.07 0.61
CA SER A 110 -1.34 7.46 1.05
C SER A 110 -2.63 7.93 1.74
N ILE A 111 -3.76 7.24 1.49
CA ILE A 111 -5.08 7.59 2.04
C ILE A 111 -5.63 6.46 2.90
N PHE A 112 -5.92 5.31 2.31
CA PHE A 112 -6.65 4.24 3.00
C PHE A 112 -5.84 3.62 4.14
N TRP A 113 -4.58 3.25 3.90
CA TRP A 113 -3.71 2.69 4.92
C TRP A 113 -3.40 3.66 6.07
N PRO A 114 -3.01 4.91 5.82
CA PRO A 114 -2.90 5.91 6.89
C PRO A 114 -4.20 6.10 7.67
N GLY A 115 -5.36 6.08 7.02
CA GLY A 115 -6.65 6.11 7.68
C GLY A 115 -6.85 4.95 8.67
N LEU A 116 -6.55 3.72 8.24
CA LEU A 116 -6.61 2.54 9.12
C LEU A 116 -5.63 2.63 10.29
N LEU A 117 -4.38 3.05 10.03
CA LEU A 117 -3.38 3.24 11.07
C LEU A 117 -3.81 4.29 12.10
N LYS A 118 -4.34 5.41 11.62
CA LYS A 118 -4.84 6.50 12.46
C LYS A 118 -5.99 6.02 13.37
N ALA A 119 -6.96 5.32 12.78
CA ALA A 119 -8.09 4.77 13.53
C ALA A 119 -7.66 3.73 14.58
N TYR A 120 -6.59 2.98 14.32
CA TYR A 120 -6.03 2.01 15.26
C TYR A 120 -5.08 2.65 16.30
N GLY A 121 -4.65 3.88 16.10
CA GLY A 121 -3.70 4.59 16.96
C GLY A 121 -2.23 4.24 16.71
N CYS A 122 -1.90 3.75 15.52
CA CYS A 122 -0.53 3.51 15.07
C CYS A 122 0.09 4.73 14.43
N LYS A 123 1.44 4.80 14.46
CA LYS A 123 2.21 5.79 13.71
C LYS A 123 1.96 5.65 12.21
N LEU A 124 1.79 6.78 11.53
CA LEU A 124 1.66 6.85 10.08
C LEU A 124 3.03 6.67 9.40
N PRO A 125 3.08 6.21 8.14
CA PRO A 125 4.33 6.10 7.39
C PRO A 125 5.04 7.45 7.26
N ASP A 126 6.37 7.42 7.39
CA ASP A 126 7.19 8.63 7.21
C ASP A 126 7.40 8.97 5.74
N MET A 127 7.47 7.95 4.88
CA MET A 127 7.69 8.11 3.46
C MET A 127 6.94 7.03 2.66
N ILE A 128 6.46 7.43 1.49
CA ILE A 128 5.89 6.51 0.49
C ILE A 128 6.60 6.81 -0.83
N TYR A 129 7.43 5.88 -1.26
CA TYR A 129 8.07 5.95 -2.57
C TYR A 129 7.22 5.19 -3.59
N ALA A 130 6.70 5.89 -4.59
CA ALA A 130 5.91 5.30 -5.66
C ALA A 130 6.68 5.33 -6.97
N GLY A 131 7.06 4.13 -7.45
CA GLY A 131 7.70 3.96 -8.76
C GLY A 131 6.70 4.12 -9.89
N GLU A 132 7.15 4.74 -10.99
CA GLU A 132 6.36 4.89 -12.21
C GLU A 132 6.17 3.56 -12.95
N PHE A 133 5.24 3.52 -13.91
CA PHE A 133 5.07 2.33 -14.73
C PHE A 133 6.26 2.13 -15.65
N LEU A 134 6.77 0.90 -15.67
CA LEU A 134 7.78 0.51 -16.64
C LEU A 134 7.11 0.27 -17.99
N SER A 135 7.53 1.04 -18.98
CA SER A 135 7.05 0.94 -20.37
C SER A 135 8.08 0.25 -21.25
N LEU A 136 7.63 -0.48 -22.24
CA LEU A 136 8.45 -1.05 -23.31
C LEU A 136 8.07 -0.35 -24.61
N GLU A 137 9.01 0.38 -25.22
CA GLU A 137 8.80 1.19 -26.45
C GLU A 137 7.62 2.18 -26.31
N GLY A 138 7.42 2.75 -25.10
CA GLY A 138 6.35 3.70 -24.83
C GLY A 138 5.00 3.07 -24.49
N GLU A 139 4.87 1.75 -24.57
CA GLU A 139 3.64 1.03 -24.23
C GLU A 139 3.75 0.30 -22.88
N LYS A 140 2.63 0.17 -22.19
CA LYS A 140 2.54 -0.58 -20.93
C LYS A 140 2.84 -2.05 -21.18
N MET A 141 3.77 -2.63 -20.41
CA MET A 141 4.03 -4.07 -20.46
C MET A 141 2.80 -4.87 -20.05
N SER A 142 2.59 -6.02 -20.70
CA SER A 142 1.45 -6.91 -20.49
C SER A 142 1.82 -8.36 -20.73
N THR A 143 1.76 -9.17 -19.71
CA THR A 143 2.03 -10.61 -19.78
C THR A 143 1.01 -11.34 -20.67
N SER A 144 -0.28 -10.96 -20.59
CA SER A 144 -1.35 -11.57 -21.38
C SER A 144 -1.23 -11.29 -22.88
N LYS A 145 -0.53 -10.19 -23.26
CA LYS A 145 -0.24 -9.83 -24.67
C LYS A 145 1.13 -10.30 -25.10
N ASN A 146 1.89 -10.99 -24.24
CA ASN A 146 3.30 -11.33 -24.46
C ASN A 146 4.18 -10.12 -24.82
N TRP A 147 3.81 -8.93 -24.33
CA TRP A 147 4.55 -7.69 -24.48
C TRP A 147 5.28 -7.38 -23.17
N VAL A 148 6.37 -8.09 -22.93
CA VAL A 148 7.09 -8.06 -21.64
C VAL A 148 8.51 -8.58 -21.85
N ILE A 149 9.45 -8.05 -21.08
CA ILE A 149 10.78 -8.63 -20.93
C ILE A 149 10.77 -9.49 -19.67
N TRP A 150 10.90 -10.80 -19.85
CA TRP A 150 10.98 -11.74 -18.74
C TRP A 150 12.33 -11.64 -18.06
N ILE A 151 12.34 -11.61 -16.73
CA ILE A 151 13.58 -11.54 -15.93
C ILE A 151 14.49 -12.73 -16.24
N ASP A 152 13.94 -13.93 -16.37
CA ASP A 152 14.67 -15.15 -16.68
C ASP A 152 15.36 -15.09 -18.06
N ASP A 153 14.84 -14.33 -19.01
CA ASP A 153 15.48 -14.09 -20.30
C ASP A 153 16.53 -12.98 -20.20
N PHE A 154 16.20 -11.90 -19.48
CA PHE A 154 17.15 -10.81 -19.28
C PHE A 154 18.46 -11.26 -18.63
N VAL A 155 18.41 -12.08 -17.59
CA VAL A 155 19.61 -12.55 -16.87
C VAL A 155 20.46 -13.57 -17.62
N LYS A 156 20.00 -14.05 -18.79
CA LYS A 156 20.84 -14.88 -19.68
C LYS A 156 21.90 -14.05 -20.41
N ASP A 157 21.54 -12.80 -20.73
CA ASP A 157 22.34 -11.93 -21.59
C ASP A 157 22.97 -10.75 -20.82
N TYR A 158 22.39 -10.40 -19.64
CA TYR A 158 22.79 -9.23 -18.87
C TYR A 158 22.95 -9.54 -17.38
N GLU A 159 23.88 -8.84 -16.73
CA GLU A 159 24.04 -8.91 -15.28
C GLU A 159 22.81 -8.34 -14.54
N PRO A 160 22.29 -9.02 -13.51
CA PRO A 160 21.10 -8.57 -12.76
C PRO A 160 21.22 -7.17 -12.18
N ASP A 161 22.42 -6.74 -11.80
CA ASP A 161 22.65 -5.42 -11.20
C ASP A 161 22.45 -4.27 -12.19
N LEU A 162 22.55 -4.52 -13.51
CA LEU A 162 22.19 -3.52 -14.53
C LEU A 162 20.70 -3.19 -14.45
N LEU A 163 19.85 -4.21 -14.31
CA LEU A 163 18.42 -4.01 -14.16
C LEU A 163 18.07 -3.31 -12.82
N ARG A 164 18.69 -3.73 -11.71
CA ARG A 164 18.51 -3.08 -10.42
C ARG A 164 18.88 -1.61 -10.46
N TYR A 165 20.03 -1.29 -11.05
CA TYR A 165 20.47 0.09 -11.21
C TYR A 165 19.49 0.90 -12.06
N TYR A 166 19.09 0.36 -13.23
CA TYR A 166 18.11 1.01 -14.09
C TYR A 166 16.80 1.34 -13.37
N LEU A 167 16.25 0.37 -12.65
CA LEU A 167 14.99 0.54 -11.90
C LEU A 167 15.11 1.48 -10.68
N THR A 168 16.33 1.72 -10.21
CA THR A 168 16.58 2.62 -9.07
C THR A 168 16.65 4.08 -9.51
N ILE A 169 17.12 4.35 -10.72
CA ILE A 169 17.33 5.72 -11.23
C ILE A 169 16.17 6.25 -12.07
N ASN A 170 15.20 5.39 -12.44
CA ASN A 170 14.00 5.72 -13.18
C ASN A 170 12.74 5.51 -12.33
#